data_81ea72b1bdbe8c2fa9ed4e031bb14396
#
_entry.id   81ea72b1bdbe8c2fa9ed4e031bb14396
#
_cell.length_a   1.000
_cell.length_b   1.000
_cell.length_c   1.000
_cell.angle_alpha   90.00
_cell.angle_beta   90.00
_cell.angle_gamma   90.00
#
_symmetry.space_group_name_H-M   'P 1'
#
loop_
_entity.id
_entity.type
_entity.pdbx_description
1 polymer ?
#
loop_
_entity_poly.entity_id
_entity_poly.type
_entity_poly.pdbx_seq_one_letter_code
_entity_poly.pdbx_strand_id
1 'polypeptide(L)'
;MKNVLMIHLFWAVLGLLLLIGCGQLEEPIEEPTAVPPTPLSQISPTPPPSPTNTAVPTATATPTMTATATATATPTATPTDTPTPTPTPIRFAVIGDYGLVGQPARDVSDLVKSWQPDFIITTGDNNYPDGEAATIDENIGQYYHEFIYPYRGTFGEGADINRFFPALGNHDYSPTDGFQPYLNYFDLPGNGRYYDFVWGPIHFFALNSDWREPDGHHQNSVQAAWLRDGLAASTAPWQLVYMHVPPYSSGLHGSAAVMQWPYAEWGASVVLAGHDHTYERLIIDDLPYFVIGLSGHPARYWLVDEVDGSQIFFNQDYGAMLVEATETEMFFQFITRAGEVVDTYRLSQP
;
A
#
# COMPACT_ATOMS: atom_id res chain seq x y z
N MET A 1 -61.20 0.84 28.94
CA MET A 1 -61.41 0.08 27.71
C MET A 1 -61.77 1.02 26.56
N LYS A 2 -60.88 1.78 26.04
CA LYS A 2 -61.03 2.60 24.81
C LYS A 2 -59.61 3.09 24.47
N ASN A 3 -58.71 2.28 23.90
CA ASN A 3 -57.44 2.73 23.28
C ASN A 3 -56.67 1.57 22.59
N VAL A 4 -57.39 0.64 21.90
CA VAL A 4 -56.73 -0.47 21.15
C VAL A 4 -57.25 -0.54 19.70
N LEU A 5 -57.83 0.50 19.15
CA LEU A 5 -58.41 0.44 17.79
C LEU A 5 -57.88 1.50 16.84
N MET A 6 -56.60 1.88 16.93
CA MET A 6 -56.03 2.89 16.02
C MET A 6 -54.66 2.56 15.44
N ILE A 7 -54.20 1.31 15.52
CA ILE A 7 -52.89 0.91 14.98
C ILE A 7 -52.99 -0.01 13.73
N HIS A 8 -54.16 -0.44 13.34
CA HIS A 8 -54.32 -1.37 12.21
C HIS A 8 -54.79 -0.76 10.89
N LEU A 9 -54.81 0.57 10.74
CA LEU A 9 -55.29 1.21 9.50
C LEU A 9 -54.14 1.91 8.70
N PHE A 10 -52.88 1.77 9.07
CA PHE A 10 -51.75 2.45 8.38
C PHE A 10 -50.93 1.53 7.47
N TRP A 11 -51.21 0.22 7.43
CA TRP A 11 -50.45 -0.74 6.60
C TRP A 11 -51.17 -1.23 5.33
N ALA A 12 -52.40 -0.76 5.08
CA ALA A 12 -53.22 -1.21 3.95
C ALA A 12 -53.19 -0.27 2.72
N VAL A 13 -52.46 0.86 2.75
CA VAL A 13 -52.40 1.85 1.64
C VAL A 13 -51.07 1.90 0.94
N LEU A 14 -50.02 1.19 1.43
CA LEU A 14 -48.70 1.16 0.81
C LEU A 14 -48.46 -0.07 -0.09
N GLY A 15 -49.47 -0.89 -0.33
CA GLY A 15 -49.35 -2.15 -1.09
C GLY A 15 -49.90 -2.13 -2.53
N LEU A 16 -50.35 -1.00 -3.07
CA LEU A 16 -51.04 -0.98 -4.36
C LEU A 16 -50.53 0.04 -5.37
N LEU A 17 -49.25 0.37 -5.38
CA LEU A 17 -48.64 1.34 -6.34
C LEU A 17 -47.31 0.86 -6.95
N LEU A 18 -47.10 -0.44 -7.14
CA LEU A 18 -45.92 -0.99 -7.80
C LEU A 18 -46.25 -2.11 -8.79
N LEU A 19 -47.21 -1.88 -9.71
CA LEU A 19 -47.39 -2.73 -10.88
C LEU A 19 -47.92 -1.86 -12.04
N ILE A 20 -47.11 -0.94 -12.57
CA ILE A 20 -47.27 -0.46 -13.95
C ILE A 20 -45.89 -0.52 -14.57
N GLY A 21 -45.71 -1.47 -15.47
CA GLY A 21 -44.50 -1.76 -16.16
C GLY A 21 -44.04 -0.65 -17.11
N CYS A 22 -42.74 -0.56 -17.30
CA CYS A 22 -42.13 -0.04 -18.52
C CYS A 22 -41.34 -1.18 -19.14
N GLY A 23 -41.92 -1.79 -20.19
CA GLY A 23 -41.12 -2.55 -21.14
C GLY A 23 -40.29 -1.54 -21.92
N GLN A 24 -38.99 -1.62 -21.81
CA GLN A 24 -38.07 -1.01 -22.76
C GLN A 24 -37.62 -2.12 -23.75
N LEU A 25 -37.84 -1.83 -25.00
CA LEU A 25 -37.35 -2.61 -26.13
C LEU A 25 -35.83 -2.47 -26.18
N GLU A 26 -35.12 -3.58 -26.04
CA GLU A 26 -33.68 -3.67 -26.33
C GLU A 26 -33.46 -3.53 -27.84
N GLU A 27 -32.76 -2.50 -28.26
CA GLU A 27 -32.15 -2.43 -29.59
C GLU A 27 -30.88 -3.30 -29.61
N PRO A 28 -30.60 -4.04 -30.70
CA PRO A 28 -29.43 -4.88 -30.83
C PRO A 28 -28.17 -4.02 -30.97
N ILE A 29 -27.19 -4.25 -30.09
CA ILE A 29 -25.86 -3.66 -30.16
C ILE A 29 -25.11 -4.31 -31.32
N GLU A 30 -24.77 -3.53 -32.37
CA GLU A 30 -23.86 -3.96 -33.43
C GLU A 30 -22.45 -4.15 -32.87
N GLU A 31 -21.88 -5.35 -33.07
CA GLU A 31 -20.47 -5.64 -32.76
C GLU A 31 -19.53 -4.80 -33.65
N PRO A 32 -18.48 -4.18 -33.11
CA PRO A 32 -17.47 -3.50 -33.90
C PRO A 32 -16.62 -4.52 -34.67
N THR A 33 -16.61 -4.42 -35.99
CA THR A 33 -15.76 -5.20 -36.89
C THR A 33 -14.28 -5.01 -36.58
N ALA A 34 -13.61 -6.12 -36.32
CA ALA A 34 -12.18 -6.18 -36.06
C ALA A 34 -11.36 -5.71 -37.28
N VAL A 35 -10.51 -4.72 -37.09
CA VAL A 35 -9.48 -4.29 -38.03
C VAL A 35 -8.28 -5.23 -37.90
N PRO A 36 -7.76 -5.84 -38.99
CA PRO A 36 -6.61 -6.72 -38.91
C PRO A 36 -5.32 -5.95 -38.60
N PRO A 37 -4.41 -6.52 -37.79
CA PRO A 37 -3.16 -5.86 -37.42
C PRO A 37 -2.20 -5.78 -38.62
N THR A 38 -1.57 -4.62 -38.77
CA THR A 38 -0.48 -4.37 -39.72
C THR A 38 0.78 -5.12 -39.28
N PRO A 39 1.49 -5.83 -40.14
CA PRO A 39 2.69 -6.57 -39.76
C PRO A 39 3.85 -5.66 -39.42
N LEU A 40 4.41 -5.82 -38.21
CA LEU A 40 5.63 -5.19 -37.78
C LEU A 40 6.83 -5.75 -38.53
N SER A 41 7.59 -4.85 -39.15
CA SER A 41 8.86 -5.13 -39.84
C SER A 41 9.91 -5.61 -38.80
N GLN A 42 10.44 -6.80 -39.02
CA GLN A 42 11.52 -7.37 -38.21
C GLN A 42 12.83 -6.63 -38.45
N ILE A 43 13.36 -6.02 -37.42
CA ILE A 43 14.74 -5.50 -37.41
C ILE A 43 15.62 -6.59 -36.79
N SER A 44 16.51 -7.14 -37.62
CA SER A 44 17.47 -8.15 -37.23
C SER A 44 18.62 -7.52 -36.40
N PRO A 45 19.04 -8.09 -35.27
CA PRO A 45 20.16 -7.55 -34.51
C PRO A 45 21.50 -7.93 -35.17
N THR A 46 22.37 -6.95 -35.29
CA THR A 46 23.76 -7.08 -35.74
C THR A 46 24.62 -7.74 -34.64
N PRO A 47 25.45 -8.74 -34.94
CA PRO A 47 26.29 -9.39 -33.94
C PRO A 47 27.49 -8.50 -33.50
N PRO A 48 27.95 -8.63 -32.24
CA PRO A 48 29.07 -7.89 -31.74
C PRO A 48 30.42 -8.38 -32.32
N PRO A 49 31.46 -7.52 -32.40
CA PRO A 49 32.73 -7.89 -32.96
C PRO A 49 33.55 -8.81 -32.03
N SER A 50 34.25 -9.76 -32.66
CA SER A 50 35.13 -10.76 -32.05
C SER A 50 36.39 -10.12 -31.42
N PRO A 51 36.89 -10.61 -30.27
CA PRO A 51 38.10 -10.05 -29.66
C PRO A 51 39.38 -10.50 -30.41
N THR A 52 40.21 -9.55 -30.71
CA THR A 52 41.52 -9.76 -31.35
C THR A 52 42.55 -10.22 -30.31
N ASN A 53 43.11 -11.39 -30.51
CA ASN A 53 44.23 -11.92 -29.73
C ASN A 53 45.51 -11.11 -29.99
N THR A 54 46.05 -10.49 -28.97
CA THR A 54 47.42 -9.90 -29.01
C THR A 54 48.40 -10.83 -28.25
N ALA A 55 49.38 -11.27 -28.94
CA ALA A 55 50.44 -12.19 -28.46
C ALA A 55 51.34 -11.55 -27.40
N VAL A 56 51.67 -12.33 -26.36
CA VAL A 56 52.62 -12.01 -25.30
C VAL A 56 54.05 -12.37 -25.77
N PRO A 57 55.08 -11.51 -25.63
CA PRO A 57 56.47 -11.89 -25.86
C PRO A 57 57.06 -12.61 -24.62
N THR A 58 57.67 -13.75 -24.85
CA THR A 58 58.45 -14.56 -23.89
C THR A 58 59.81 -13.88 -23.65
N ALA A 59 60.13 -13.58 -22.40
CA ALA A 59 61.46 -13.22 -21.97
C ALA A 59 62.00 -14.31 -21.03
N THR A 60 63.08 -14.95 -21.49
CA THR A 60 63.88 -15.92 -20.73
C THR A 60 64.88 -15.16 -19.89
N ALA A 61 64.91 -15.30 -18.59
CA ALA A 61 65.95 -14.80 -17.70
C ALA A 61 66.58 -15.96 -16.90
N THR A 62 67.86 -16.04 -16.94
CA THR A 62 68.76 -16.98 -16.27
C THR A 62 68.86 -16.71 -14.76
N PRO A 63 68.83 -17.70 -13.86
CA PRO A 63 68.89 -17.46 -12.43
C PRO A 63 70.31 -17.23 -11.94
N THR A 64 70.59 -16.13 -11.30
CA THR A 64 71.76 -15.88 -10.49
C THR A 64 71.46 -16.26 -9.02
N MET A 65 72.23 -17.20 -8.49
CA MET A 65 72.18 -17.60 -7.09
C MET A 65 72.77 -16.50 -6.20
N THR A 66 71.97 -15.93 -5.29
CA THR A 66 72.45 -15.04 -4.23
C THR A 66 72.04 -15.57 -2.88
N ALA A 67 72.94 -15.52 -1.92
CA ALA A 67 72.88 -16.14 -0.59
C ALA A 67 71.64 -15.73 0.24
N THR A 68 71.12 -16.72 0.94
CA THR A 68 70.01 -16.67 1.86
C THR A 68 70.38 -15.88 3.12
N ALA A 69 69.69 -14.78 3.36
CA ALA A 69 69.59 -14.18 4.68
C ALA A 69 68.30 -14.71 5.33
N THR A 70 68.42 -15.41 6.46
CA THR A 70 67.29 -15.88 7.25
C THR A 70 66.61 -14.68 7.88
N ALA A 71 65.48 -14.27 7.34
CA ALA A 71 64.59 -13.27 7.95
C ALA A 71 63.79 -13.92 9.04
N THR A 72 63.92 -13.45 10.28
CA THR A 72 63.06 -13.75 11.40
C THR A 72 61.66 -13.22 11.07
N ALA A 73 60.64 -14.08 10.96
CA ALA A 73 59.27 -13.69 10.72
C ALA A 73 58.75 -12.87 11.89
N THR A 74 58.46 -11.59 11.66
CA THR A 74 57.70 -10.74 12.54
C THR A 74 56.24 -11.24 12.50
N PRO A 75 55.56 -11.48 13.62
CA PRO A 75 54.13 -11.88 13.58
C PRO A 75 53.32 -10.78 12.90
N THR A 76 52.74 -11.10 11.74
CA THR A 76 51.77 -10.26 11.06
C THR A 76 50.52 -10.18 11.99
N ALA A 77 50.16 -8.97 12.41
CA ALA A 77 48.93 -8.76 13.16
C ALA A 77 47.77 -9.27 12.30
N THR A 78 47.02 -10.21 12.86
CA THR A 78 45.73 -10.65 12.28
C THR A 78 44.82 -9.41 12.11
N PRO A 79 44.26 -9.14 10.93
CA PRO A 79 43.32 -8.03 10.80
C PRO A 79 42.19 -8.25 11.77
N THR A 80 41.98 -7.32 12.68
CA THR A 80 40.78 -7.27 13.53
C THR A 80 39.63 -6.92 12.60
N ASP A 81 38.65 -7.80 12.46
CA ASP A 81 37.43 -7.54 11.71
C ASP A 81 36.78 -6.28 12.29
N THR A 82 36.80 -5.20 11.52
CA THR A 82 36.05 -4.00 11.84
C THR A 82 34.59 -4.38 11.75
N PRO A 83 33.78 -4.20 12.82
CA PRO A 83 32.37 -4.56 12.74
C PRO A 83 31.73 -3.76 11.59
N THR A 84 31.14 -4.46 10.64
CA THR A 84 30.32 -3.84 9.59
C THR A 84 29.20 -3.07 10.30
N PRO A 85 29.00 -1.78 10.01
CA PRO A 85 27.94 -1.02 10.66
C PRO A 85 26.60 -1.72 10.37
N THR A 86 25.83 -1.99 11.42
CA THR A 86 24.47 -2.50 11.28
C THR A 86 23.66 -1.46 10.49
N PRO A 87 23.02 -1.83 9.37
CA PRO A 87 22.20 -0.87 8.62
C PRO A 87 21.14 -0.26 9.52
N THR A 88 21.02 1.06 9.52
CA THR A 88 19.91 1.73 10.22
C THR A 88 18.61 1.35 9.51
N PRO A 89 17.62 0.77 10.21
CA PRO A 89 16.35 0.43 9.60
C PRO A 89 15.64 1.70 9.11
N ILE A 90 14.94 1.63 7.99
CA ILE A 90 13.94 2.63 7.64
C ILE A 90 12.75 2.45 8.57
N ARG A 91 12.07 3.56 8.88
CA ARG A 91 10.90 3.58 9.75
C ARG A 91 9.76 4.29 9.07
N PHE A 92 8.60 3.65 8.96
CA PHE A 92 7.41 4.31 8.41
C PHE A 92 6.17 3.98 9.21
N ALA A 93 5.17 4.86 9.12
CA ALA A 93 3.86 4.65 9.71
C ALA A 93 2.85 4.25 8.64
N VAL A 94 1.87 3.42 9.03
CA VAL A 94 0.70 3.09 8.24
C VAL A 94 -0.53 3.54 9.02
N ILE A 95 -1.38 4.34 8.35
CA ILE A 95 -2.67 4.82 8.87
C ILE A 95 -3.76 4.53 7.85
N GLY A 96 -4.99 4.36 8.30
CA GLY A 96 -6.15 4.19 7.43
C GLY A 96 -7.42 4.70 8.09
N ASP A 97 -8.40 5.13 7.28
CA ASP A 97 -9.71 5.57 7.77
C ASP A 97 -9.58 6.68 8.82
N TYR A 98 -8.73 7.67 8.54
CA TYR A 98 -8.32 8.71 9.49
C TYR A 98 -8.86 10.10 9.13
N GLY A 99 -9.30 10.30 7.88
CA GLY A 99 -9.57 11.59 7.26
C GLY A 99 -10.82 12.30 7.76
N LEU A 100 -11.03 12.35 9.07
CA LEU A 100 -12.13 13.07 9.72
C LEU A 100 -11.60 13.85 10.92
N VAL A 101 -11.90 15.16 10.96
CA VAL A 101 -11.53 16.02 12.10
C VAL A 101 -12.09 15.48 13.41
N GLY A 102 -11.24 15.24 14.39
CA GLY A 102 -11.67 14.76 15.69
C GLY A 102 -10.54 14.43 16.65
N GLN A 103 -10.89 14.16 17.89
CA GLN A 103 -9.92 13.78 18.91
C GLN A 103 -9.18 12.47 18.58
N PRO A 104 -9.84 11.42 18.06
CA PRO A 104 -9.13 10.20 17.68
C PRO A 104 -8.06 10.43 16.61
N ALA A 105 -8.37 11.19 15.55
CA ALA A 105 -7.41 11.52 14.50
C ALA A 105 -6.22 12.32 15.03
N ARG A 106 -6.47 13.27 15.94
CA ARG A 106 -5.42 14.05 16.61
C ARG A 106 -4.51 13.17 17.45
N ASP A 107 -5.10 12.33 18.33
CA ASP A 107 -4.33 11.45 19.21
C ASP A 107 -3.46 10.47 18.41
N VAL A 108 -3.99 9.91 17.31
CA VAL A 108 -3.22 9.02 16.44
C VAL A 108 -2.14 9.78 15.67
N SER A 109 -2.41 11.01 15.22
CA SER A 109 -1.38 11.81 14.55
C SER A 109 -0.22 12.17 15.50
N ASP A 110 -0.53 12.50 16.75
CA ASP A 110 0.48 12.78 17.76
C ASP A 110 1.33 11.53 18.08
N LEU A 111 0.69 10.35 18.16
CA LEU A 111 1.38 9.08 18.30
C LEU A 111 2.32 8.82 17.11
N VAL A 112 1.83 8.92 15.88
CA VAL A 112 2.62 8.70 14.66
C VAL A 112 3.83 9.65 14.60
N LYS A 113 3.64 10.92 14.87
CA LYS A 113 4.72 11.92 14.90
C LYS A 113 5.75 11.65 15.99
N SER A 114 5.33 11.10 17.14
CA SER A 114 6.23 10.73 18.22
C SER A 114 7.26 9.68 17.84
N TRP A 115 6.94 8.83 16.83
CA TRP A 115 7.85 7.83 16.29
C TRP A 115 8.91 8.41 15.35
N GLN A 116 8.73 9.64 14.87
CA GLN A 116 9.60 10.31 13.90
C GLN A 116 9.81 9.44 12.63
N PRO A 117 8.73 9.01 11.96
CA PRO A 117 8.85 8.16 10.79
C PRO A 117 9.54 8.88 9.63
N ASP A 118 10.25 8.15 8.81
CA ASP A 118 10.84 8.66 7.57
C ASP A 118 9.72 9.14 6.61
N PHE A 119 8.62 8.39 6.55
CA PHE A 119 7.42 8.70 5.76
C PHE A 119 6.18 7.99 6.31
N ILE A 120 5.03 8.31 5.73
CA ILE A 120 3.72 7.74 6.05
C ILE A 120 3.11 7.18 4.76
N ILE A 121 2.53 5.98 4.81
CA ILE A 121 1.59 5.49 3.80
C ILE A 121 0.19 5.44 4.41
N THR A 122 -0.85 5.58 3.56
CA THR A 122 -2.22 5.42 4.04
C THR A 122 -2.97 4.36 3.27
N THR A 123 -3.81 3.61 3.98
CA THR A 123 -4.69 2.61 3.38
C THR A 123 -6.04 3.20 2.94
N GLY A 124 -6.10 4.50 2.66
CA GLY A 124 -7.27 5.16 2.09
C GLY A 124 -8.22 5.79 3.10
N ASP A 125 -9.33 6.33 2.58
CA ASP A 125 -10.29 7.14 3.29
C ASP A 125 -9.63 8.33 4.00
N ASN A 126 -8.96 9.12 3.16
CA ASN A 126 -8.17 10.26 3.57
C ASN A 126 -9.04 11.51 3.83
N ASN A 127 -10.28 11.56 3.30
CA ASN A 127 -11.09 12.77 3.33
C ASN A 127 -12.60 12.49 3.44
N TYR A 128 -13.09 12.30 4.66
CA TYR A 128 -14.52 12.16 4.95
C TYR A 128 -15.28 13.51 4.88
N PRO A 129 -16.65 13.50 4.65
CA PRO A 129 -17.42 12.30 4.36
C PRO A 129 -17.34 11.86 2.90
N ASP A 130 -17.02 12.75 1.95
CA ASP A 130 -17.26 12.53 0.53
C ASP A 130 -16.14 13.09 -0.36
N GLY A 131 -14.89 13.11 0.06
CA GLY A 131 -13.74 13.47 -0.77
C GLY A 131 -13.72 14.90 -1.31
N GLU A 132 -14.45 15.86 -0.69
CA GLU A 132 -14.60 17.21 -1.17
C GLU A 132 -13.30 18.04 -1.03
N ALA A 133 -13.03 18.90 -2.02
CA ALA A 133 -11.89 19.80 -1.99
C ALA A 133 -11.93 20.79 -0.79
N ALA A 134 -13.13 21.10 -0.31
CA ALA A 134 -13.32 22.03 0.81
C ALA A 134 -12.89 21.45 2.17
N THR A 135 -12.86 20.13 2.33
CA THR A 135 -12.56 19.45 3.60
C THR A 135 -11.18 18.81 3.64
N ILE A 136 -10.54 18.57 2.49
CA ILE A 136 -9.33 17.77 2.39
C ILE A 136 -8.17 18.33 3.22
N ASP A 137 -7.96 19.64 3.22
CA ASP A 137 -6.88 20.27 3.98
C ASP A 137 -7.15 20.24 5.49
N GLU A 138 -8.40 20.44 5.91
CA GLU A 138 -8.80 20.33 7.31
C GLU A 138 -8.69 18.89 7.81
N ASN A 139 -9.04 17.91 6.99
CA ASN A 139 -9.01 16.50 7.39
C ASN A 139 -7.60 15.90 7.38
N ILE A 140 -6.69 16.42 6.56
CA ILE A 140 -5.34 15.87 6.37
C ILE A 140 -4.27 16.85 6.82
N GLY A 141 -4.27 18.05 6.24
CA GLY A 141 -3.19 19.04 6.40
C GLY A 141 -2.95 19.44 7.84
N GLN A 142 -4.01 19.63 8.65
CA GLN A 142 -3.85 20.00 10.05
C GLN A 142 -3.07 18.95 10.87
N TYR A 143 -3.04 17.71 10.41
CA TYR A 143 -2.38 16.61 11.11
C TYR A 143 -1.03 16.24 10.51
N TYR A 144 -0.88 16.32 9.15
CA TYR A 144 0.23 15.69 8.45
C TYR A 144 0.93 16.58 7.41
N HIS A 145 0.66 17.89 7.35
CA HIS A 145 1.28 18.81 6.37
C HIS A 145 2.81 18.70 6.32
N GLU A 146 3.46 18.46 7.45
CA GLU A 146 4.93 18.32 7.56
C GLU A 146 5.52 17.09 6.84
N PHE A 147 4.67 16.20 6.31
CA PHE A 147 5.06 15.05 5.49
C PHE A 147 4.69 15.24 4.00
N ILE A 148 3.87 16.22 3.65
CA ILE A 148 3.33 16.42 2.30
C ILE A 148 4.22 17.39 1.52
N TYR A 149 4.57 17.02 0.28
CA TYR A 149 5.26 17.90 -0.65
C TYR A 149 4.73 17.70 -2.09
N PRO A 150 4.51 18.79 -2.82
CA PRO A 150 4.39 20.15 -2.33
C PRO A 150 3.09 20.35 -1.54
N TYR A 151 3.17 20.85 -0.33
CA TYR A 151 1.96 21.17 0.43
C TYR A 151 1.36 22.49 -0.04
N ARG A 152 0.04 22.48 -0.30
CA ARG A 152 -0.70 23.64 -0.83
C ARG A 152 -1.80 24.14 0.10
N GLY A 153 -1.86 23.60 1.32
CA GLY A 153 -2.86 23.94 2.33
C GLY A 153 -2.43 25.11 3.23
N THR A 154 -3.09 25.23 4.38
CA THR A 154 -3.04 26.42 5.24
C THR A 154 -2.51 26.16 6.66
N PHE A 155 -2.20 24.91 7.02
CA PHE A 155 -1.84 24.56 8.41
C PHE A 155 -0.35 24.69 8.76
N GLY A 156 0.51 25.02 7.81
CA GLY A 156 1.93 25.24 8.04
C GLY A 156 2.78 25.10 6.79
N GLU A 157 4.09 24.95 6.99
CA GLU A 157 5.01 24.59 5.92
C GLU A 157 4.93 23.08 5.64
N GLY A 158 5.03 22.68 4.38
CA GLY A 158 5.12 21.29 3.98
C GLY A 158 6.51 20.70 4.18
N ALA A 159 6.70 19.47 3.74
CA ALA A 159 8.00 18.83 3.67
C ALA A 159 8.85 19.39 2.52
N ASP A 160 10.18 19.16 2.57
CA ASP A 160 11.10 19.48 1.46
C ASP A 160 11.04 18.43 0.33
N ILE A 161 10.62 17.22 0.66
CA ILE A 161 10.38 16.09 -0.26
C ILE A 161 9.08 15.40 0.14
N ASN A 162 8.42 14.70 -0.81
CA ASN A 162 7.22 13.96 -0.47
C ASN A 162 7.55 12.78 0.47
N ARG A 163 6.86 12.76 1.62
CA ARG A 163 6.94 11.73 2.65
C ARG A 163 5.53 11.26 3.08
N PHE A 164 4.54 11.46 2.20
CA PHE A 164 3.16 11.06 2.44
C PHE A 164 2.59 10.41 1.17
N PHE A 165 2.30 9.11 1.24
CA PHE A 165 1.94 8.29 0.09
C PHE A 165 0.59 7.59 0.33
N PRO A 166 -0.54 8.25 0.06
CA PRO A 166 -1.86 7.71 0.33
C PRO A 166 -2.36 6.80 -0.79
N ALA A 167 -3.13 5.74 -0.43
CA ALA A 167 -4.03 5.08 -1.37
C ALA A 167 -5.39 5.81 -1.40
N LEU A 168 -6.14 5.65 -2.49
CA LEU A 168 -7.53 6.09 -2.58
C LEU A 168 -8.46 5.14 -1.83
N GLY A 169 -9.37 5.70 -1.01
CA GLY A 169 -10.50 5.00 -0.43
C GLY A 169 -11.84 5.43 -1.05
N ASN A 170 -12.93 4.79 -0.65
CA ASN A 170 -14.25 5.11 -1.22
C ASN A 170 -14.77 6.50 -0.78
N HIS A 171 -14.32 7.03 0.35
CA HIS A 171 -14.62 8.38 0.82
C HIS A 171 -13.67 9.45 0.24
N ASP A 172 -12.75 9.10 -0.64
CA ASP A 172 -11.90 10.07 -1.36
C ASP A 172 -12.50 10.51 -2.71
N TYR A 173 -13.71 10.06 -3.03
CA TYR A 173 -14.42 10.40 -4.26
C TYR A 173 -15.53 11.42 -4.00
N SER A 174 -15.29 12.67 -4.43
CA SER A 174 -16.31 13.72 -4.42
C SER A 174 -17.50 13.34 -5.30
N PRO A 175 -18.74 13.63 -4.88
CA PRO A 175 -19.93 13.40 -5.70
C PRO A 175 -19.94 14.17 -7.04
N THR A 176 -19.21 15.29 -7.11
CA THR A 176 -19.18 16.16 -8.29
C THR A 176 -17.92 15.98 -9.14
N ASP A 177 -16.78 15.78 -8.48
CA ASP A 177 -15.45 15.84 -9.11
C ASP A 177 -14.68 14.49 -9.05
N GLY A 178 -15.32 13.44 -8.54
CA GLY A 178 -14.70 12.13 -8.38
C GLY A 178 -13.45 12.20 -7.49
N PHE A 179 -12.35 11.59 -7.91
CA PHE A 179 -11.07 11.61 -7.20
C PHE A 179 -10.21 12.87 -7.50
N GLN A 180 -10.75 13.87 -8.23
CA GLN A 180 -9.94 15.03 -8.63
C GLN A 180 -9.45 15.88 -7.45
N PRO A 181 -10.22 16.09 -6.35
CA PRO A 181 -9.70 16.79 -5.16
C PRO A 181 -8.45 16.12 -4.57
N TYR A 182 -8.43 14.79 -4.51
CA TYR A 182 -7.28 14.01 -4.07
C TYR A 182 -6.06 14.22 -5.00
N LEU A 183 -6.21 14.10 -6.32
CA LEU A 183 -5.13 14.34 -7.28
C LEU A 183 -4.62 15.78 -7.31
N ASN A 184 -5.46 16.76 -6.94
CA ASN A 184 -5.06 18.16 -6.85
C ASN A 184 -4.31 18.45 -5.55
N TYR A 185 -4.56 17.68 -4.50
CA TYR A 185 -3.96 17.89 -3.19
C TYR A 185 -2.60 17.21 -3.06
N PHE A 186 -2.45 16.00 -3.59
CA PHE A 186 -1.23 15.21 -3.54
C PHE A 186 -0.49 15.22 -4.88
N ASP A 187 0.85 15.24 -4.82
CA ASP A 187 1.73 15.03 -5.97
C ASP A 187 2.34 13.63 -5.86
N LEU A 188 1.72 12.68 -6.57
CA LEU A 188 2.02 11.25 -6.46
C LEU A 188 2.63 10.71 -7.75
N PRO A 189 3.43 9.64 -7.69
CA PRO A 189 3.99 9.01 -8.88
C PRO A 189 2.93 8.48 -9.87
N GLY A 190 3.34 8.23 -11.11
CA GLY A 190 2.52 7.58 -12.11
C GLY A 190 1.27 8.37 -12.47
N ASN A 191 0.11 7.74 -12.37
CA ASN A 191 -1.19 8.38 -12.62
C ASN A 191 -1.85 8.94 -11.35
N GLY A 192 -1.20 8.79 -10.18
CA GLY A 192 -1.67 9.24 -8.87
C GLY A 192 -2.82 8.43 -8.28
N ARG A 193 -3.51 7.60 -9.05
CA ARG A 193 -4.62 6.76 -8.57
C ARG A 193 -4.14 5.42 -8.06
N TYR A 194 -3.22 4.81 -8.78
CA TYR A 194 -2.39 3.69 -8.37
C TYR A 194 -0.96 3.95 -8.86
N TYR A 195 0.02 3.59 -8.08
CA TYR A 195 1.42 3.96 -8.33
C TYR A 195 2.38 3.11 -7.51
N ASP A 196 3.65 3.19 -7.85
CA ASP A 196 4.74 2.58 -7.10
C ASP A 196 5.85 3.56 -6.78
N PHE A 197 6.62 3.24 -5.76
CA PHE A 197 7.86 3.94 -5.39
C PHE A 197 8.75 3.01 -4.58
N VAL A 198 10.05 3.32 -4.57
CA VAL A 198 11.02 2.59 -3.76
C VAL A 198 11.51 3.49 -2.64
N TRP A 199 11.52 2.94 -1.41
CA TRP A 199 12.12 3.61 -0.26
C TRP A 199 12.96 2.59 0.55
N GLY A 200 14.27 2.81 0.63
CA GLY A 200 15.19 1.86 1.25
C GLY A 200 15.08 0.45 0.62
N PRO A 201 14.88 -0.59 1.44
CA PRO A 201 14.81 -1.97 0.94
C PRO A 201 13.42 -2.39 0.42
N ILE A 202 12.45 -1.48 0.33
CA ILE A 202 11.05 -1.83 0.00
C ILE A 202 10.62 -1.16 -1.30
N HIS A 203 10.00 -1.93 -2.19
CA HIS A 203 9.20 -1.45 -3.31
C HIS A 203 7.73 -1.46 -2.91
N PHE A 204 7.13 -0.29 -2.86
CA PHE A 204 5.74 -0.05 -2.48
C PHE A 204 4.85 0.03 -3.71
N PHE A 205 3.68 -0.60 -3.66
CA PHE A 205 2.66 -0.56 -4.69
C PHE A 205 1.33 -0.14 -4.06
N ALA A 206 0.89 1.09 -4.33
CA ALA A 206 -0.42 1.60 -3.98
C ALA A 206 -1.44 1.18 -5.04
N LEU A 207 -2.54 0.56 -4.64
CA LEU A 207 -3.64 0.21 -5.53
C LEU A 207 -4.87 1.06 -5.24
N ASN A 208 -5.66 1.31 -6.27
CA ASN A 208 -7.01 1.82 -6.14
C ASN A 208 -8.00 0.65 -6.19
N SER A 209 -8.52 0.27 -5.05
CA SER A 209 -9.45 -0.85 -4.90
C SER A 209 -10.92 -0.46 -5.08
N ASP A 210 -11.22 0.82 -5.38
CA ASP A 210 -12.58 1.27 -5.63
C ASP A 210 -13.12 0.82 -6.99
N TRP A 211 -14.40 0.48 -7.04
CA TRP A 211 -15.07 0.02 -8.26
C TRP A 211 -15.13 1.10 -9.38
N ARG A 212 -14.90 2.38 -9.02
CA ARG A 212 -14.85 3.53 -9.95
C ARG A 212 -13.49 3.71 -10.62
N GLU A 213 -12.48 2.85 -10.32
CA GLU A 213 -11.17 2.94 -10.97
C GLU A 213 -11.29 2.72 -12.48
N PRO A 214 -10.93 3.69 -13.34
CA PRO A 214 -11.10 3.59 -14.79
C PRO A 214 -10.33 2.42 -15.45
N ASP A 215 -9.17 2.05 -14.88
CA ASP A 215 -8.33 0.96 -15.37
C ASP A 215 -8.72 -0.39 -14.73
N GLY A 216 -9.79 -0.40 -13.93
CA GLY A 216 -10.42 -1.55 -13.29
C GLY A 216 -9.72 -2.02 -12.02
N HIS A 217 -10.50 -2.70 -11.16
CA HIS A 217 -10.09 -3.20 -9.85
C HIS A 217 -10.20 -4.73 -9.72
N HIS A 218 -10.35 -5.45 -10.82
CA HIS A 218 -10.42 -6.90 -10.83
C HIS A 218 -9.11 -7.52 -11.36
N GLN A 219 -8.88 -8.79 -11.07
CA GLN A 219 -7.65 -9.54 -11.36
C GLN A 219 -7.16 -9.48 -12.82
N ASN A 220 -8.06 -9.27 -13.80
CA ASN A 220 -7.72 -9.17 -15.22
C ASN A 220 -7.73 -7.71 -15.74
N SER A 221 -7.71 -6.72 -14.85
CA SER A 221 -7.73 -5.30 -15.19
C SER A 221 -6.36 -4.81 -15.67
N VAL A 222 -6.33 -3.58 -16.21
CA VAL A 222 -5.09 -2.90 -16.59
C VAL A 222 -4.24 -2.66 -15.35
N GLN A 223 -4.86 -2.23 -14.23
CA GLN A 223 -4.17 -2.04 -12.95
C GLN A 223 -3.55 -3.34 -12.42
N ALA A 224 -4.28 -4.47 -12.51
CA ALA A 224 -3.75 -5.77 -12.07
C ALA A 224 -2.56 -6.24 -12.92
N ALA A 225 -2.60 -6.01 -14.24
CA ALA A 225 -1.48 -6.31 -15.11
C ALA A 225 -0.25 -5.45 -14.78
N TRP A 226 -0.47 -4.15 -14.51
CA TRP A 226 0.59 -3.23 -14.07
C TRP A 226 1.24 -3.70 -12.75
N LEU A 227 0.45 -4.08 -11.74
CA LEU A 227 0.97 -4.60 -10.48
C LEU A 227 1.81 -5.86 -10.68
N ARG A 228 1.26 -6.86 -11.39
CA ARG A 228 1.95 -8.12 -11.66
C ARG A 228 3.30 -7.89 -12.35
N ASP A 229 3.32 -7.04 -13.39
CA ASP A 229 4.53 -6.75 -14.16
C ASP A 229 5.53 -5.94 -13.31
N GLY A 230 5.05 -5.03 -12.46
CA GLY A 230 5.86 -4.28 -11.51
C GLY A 230 6.50 -5.15 -10.42
N LEU A 231 5.72 -6.06 -9.82
CA LEU A 231 6.22 -7.03 -8.85
C LEU A 231 7.30 -7.94 -9.48
N ALA A 232 7.05 -8.46 -10.68
CA ALA A 232 7.99 -9.32 -11.40
C ALA A 232 9.29 -8.59 -11.79
N ALA A 233 9.24 -7.28 -12.02
CA ALA A 233 10.41 -6.46 -12.36
C ALA A 233 11.16 -5.94 -11.13
N SER A 234 10.57 -6.04 -9.94
CA SER A 234 11.16 -5.51 -8.71
C SER A 234 12.43 -6.28 -8.32
N THR A 235 13.47 -5.54 -7.95
CA THR A 235 14.71 -6.09 -7.39
C THR A 235 14.89 -5.73 -5.91
N ALA A 236 13.91 -5.03 -5.32
CA ALA A 236 13.94 -4.70 -3.90
C ALA A 236 13.82 -5.97 -3.05
N PRO A 237 14.47 -6.05 -1.90
CA PRO A 237 14.29 -7.16 -0.94
C PRO A 237 12.82 -7.43 -0.58
N TRP A 238 12.02 -6.38 -0.50
CA TRP A 238 10.61 -6.46 -0.10
C TRP A 238 9.68 -5.80 -1.12
N GLN A 239 8.52 -6.41 -1.36
CA GLN A 239 7.43 -5.88 -2.19
C GLN A 239 6.18 -5.74 -1.32
N LEU A 240 5.81 -4.51 -0.99
CA LEU A 240 4.66 -4.18 -0.16
C LEU A 240 3.53 -3.63 -1.02
N VAL A 241 2.38 -4.30 -1.00
CA VAL A 241 1.16 -3.86 -1.68
C VAL A 241 0.21 -3.26 -0.66
N TYR A 242 -0.37 -2.09 -0.96
CA TYR A 242 -1.37 -1.48 -0.07
C TYR A 242 -2.53 -0.87 -0.85
N MET A 243 -3.70 -0.91 -0.24
CA MET A 243 -4.95 -0.48 -0.85
C MET A 243 -5.98 -0.12 0.24
N HIS A 244 -7.18 0.27 -0.16
CA HIS A 244 -8.23 0.56 0.80
C HIS A 244 -9.10 -0.66 1.11
N VAL A 245 -9.85 -1.19 0.13
CA VAL A 245 -10.78 -2.30 0.36
C VAL A 245 -10.00 -3.61 0.54
N PRO A 246 -10.16 -4.31 1.69
CA PRO A 246 -9.36 -5.47 2.02
C PRO A 246 -9.75 -6.70 1.19
N PRO A 247 -8.77 -7.44 0.64
CA PRO A 247 -9.03 -8.76 0.06
C PRO A 247 -9.64 -9.73 1.06
N TYR A 248 -9.19 -9.65 2.31
CA TYR A 248 -9.65 -10.49 3.43
C TYR A 248 -9.87 -9.63 4.66
N SER A 249 -11.05 -9.75 5.29
CA SER A 249 -11.41 -9.10 6.54
C SER A 249 -12.53 -9.88 7.22
N SER A 250 -12.42 -10.00 8.54
CA SER A 250 -13.47 -10.54 9.42
C SER A 250 -14.42 -9.45 9.95
N GLY A 251 -14.21 -8.21 9.54
CA GLY A 251 -14.95 -7.04 10.02
C GLY A 251 -16.35 -6.89 9.41
N LEU A 252 -16.92 -5.71 9.58
CA LEU A 252 -18.30 -5.41 9.18
C LEU A 252 -18.53 -5.45 7.67
N HIS A 253 -17.57 -4.91 6.89
CA HIS A 253 -17.63 -4.89 5.43
C HIS A 253 -17.18 -6.21 4.81
N GLY A 254 -16.35 -6.98 5.55
CA GLY A 254 -15.88 -8.29 5.15
C GLY A 254 -14.90 -8.29 3.99
N SER A 255 -14.65 -9.48 3.48
CA SER A 255 -13.68 -9.73 2.40
C SER A 255 -14.21 -9.30 1.05
N ALA A 256 -13.38 -8.63 0.23
CA ALA A 256 -13.69 -8.27 -1.14
C ALA A 256 -13.11 -9.29 -2.14
N ALA A 257 -13.91 -10.26 -2.56
CA ALA A 257 -13.47 -11.32 -3.47
C ALA A 257 -12.87 -10.78 -4.79
N VAL A 258 -13.31 -9.61 -5.26
CA VAL A 258 -12.80 -8.95 -6.46
C VAL A 258 -11.34 -8.51 -6.30
N MET A 259 -10.89 -8.27 -5.05
CA MET A 259 -9.53 -7.88 -4.71
C MET A 259 -8.65 -9.07 -4.28
N GLN A 260 -9.16 -10.28 -4.24
CA GLN A 260 -8.38 -11.48 -3.94
C GLN A 260 -7.55 -11.91 -5.16
N TRP A 261 -6.56 -11.08 -5.50
CA TRP A 261 -5.63 -11.37 -6.58
C TRP A 261 -4.53 -12.31 -6.09
N PRO A 262 -3.82 -13.01 -6.96
CA PRO A 262 -2.77 -13.96 -6.54
C PRO A 262 -1.46 -13.22 -6.15
N TYR A 263 -1.52 -12.37 -5.13
CA TYR A 263 -0.42 -11.50 -4.68
C TYR A 263 0.84 -12.29 -4.33
N ALA A 264 0.70 -13.43 -3.65
CA ALA A 264 1.82 -14.29 -3.30
C ALA A 264 2.52 -14.86 -4.55
N GLU A 265 1.75 -15.35 -5.53
CA GLU A 265 2.27 -15.87 -6.78
C GLU A 265 2.97 -14.78 -7.61
N TRP A 266 2.51 -13.54 -7.51
CA TRP A 266 3.10 -12.39 -8.21
C TRP A 266 4.34 -11.84 -7.51
N GLY A 267 4.64 -12.27 -6.28
CA GLY A 267 5.84 -11.91 -5.53
C GLY A 267 5.67 -10.83 -4.48
N ALA A 268 4.44 -10.53 -4.05
CA ALA A 268 4.23 -9.65 -2.91
C ALA A 268 4.74 -10.29 -1.61
N SER A 269 5.36 -9.49 -0.74
CA SER A 269 5.83 -9.89 0.58
C SER A 269 4.77 -9.69 1.68
N VAL A 270 3.89 -8.70 1.49
CA VAL A 270 2.83 -8.32 2.43
C VAL A 270 1.76 -7.49 1.73
N VAL A 271 0.51 -7.59 2.21
CA VAL A 271 -0.62 -6.78 1.74
C VAL A 271 -1.24 -6.02 2.91
N LEU A 272 -1.42 -4.70 2.76
CA LEU A 272 -2.04 -3.84 3.76
C LEU A 272 -3.34 -3.25 3.21
N ALA A 273 -4.37 -3.14 4.05
CA ALA A 273 -5.66 -2.57 3.67
C ALA A 273 -6.30 -1.78 4.82
N GLY A 274 -7.39 -1.05 4.55
CA GLY A 274 -8.22 -0.30 5.50
C GLY A 274 -9.69 -0.70 5.41
N HIS A 275 -10.58 0.31 5.30
CA HIS A 275 -12.01 0.19 5.04
C HIS A 275 -12.84 -0.41 6.20
N ASP A 276 -12.46 -1.56 6.72
CA ASP A 276 -13.00 -2.02 7.99
C ASP A 276 -12.30 -1.29 9.13
N HIS A 277 -13.08 -0.54 9.92
CA HIS A 277 -12.56 0.24 11.05
C HIS A 277 -12.20 -0.68 12.21
N THR A 278 -11.20 -1.50 11.97
CA THR A 278 -10.63 -2.51 12.87
C THR A 278 -9.13 -2.63 12.62
N TYR A 279 -8.44 -3.35 13.49
CA TYR A 279 -7.15 -3.92 13.19
C TYR A 279 -7.29 -5.44 13.11
N GLU A 280 -6.78 -6.02 12.04
CA GLU A 280 -6.72 -7.46 11.88
C GLU A 280 -5.42 -7.89 11.19
N ARG A 281 -4.83 -9.00 11.64
CA ARG A 281 -3.76 -9.67 10.92
C ARG A 281 -4.20 -11.06 10.52
N LEU A 282 -4.06 -11.37 9.22
CA LEU A 282 -4.38 -12.66 8.63
C LEU A 282 -3.14 -13.24 7.95
N ILE A 283 -3.05 -14.57 7.89
CA ILE A 283 -2.07 -15.28 7.08
C ILE A 283 -2.85 -16.16 6.10
N ILE A 284 -2.78 -15.84 4.82
CA ILE A 284 -3.46 -16.58 3.75
C ILE A 284 -2.40 -17.02 2.74
N ASP A 285 -2.30 -18.31 2.48
CA ASP A 285 -1.30 -18.90 1.57
C ASP A 285 0.14 -18.43 1.89
N ASP A 286 0.49 -18.43 3.18
CA ASP A 286 1.76 -17.98 3.76
C ASP A 286 2.06 -16.46 3.56
N LEU A 287 1.15 -15.69 2.98
CA LEU A 287 1.27 -14.24 2.83
C LEU A 287 0.56 -13.52 3.99
N PRO A 288 1.22 -12.58 4.69
CA PRO A 288 0.56 -11.74 5.68
C PRO A 288 -0.30 -10.65 5.04
N TYR A 289 -1.52 -10.51 5.56
CA TYR A 289 -2.46 -9.43 5.28
C TYR A 289 -2.75 -8.67 6.57
N PHE A 290 -2.86 -7.35 6.47
CA PHE A 290 -3.24 -6.50 7.59
C PHE A 290 -4.39 -5.58 7.19
N VAL A 291 -5.40 -5.49 8.06
CA VAL A 291 -6.43 -4.45 8.01
C VAL A 291 -6.09 -3.40 9.05
N ILE A 292 -5.97 -2.13 8.63
CA ILE A 292 -5.50 -1.02 9.47
C ILE A 292 -6.47 0.15 9.25
N GLY A 293 -7.65 0.09 9.89
CA GLY A 293 -8.74 1.07 9.73
C GLY A 293 -9.09 1.80 11.03
N LEU A 294 -8.17 1.86 12.01
CA LEU A 294 -8.43 2.47 13.33
C LEU A 294 -7.73 3.82 13.54
N SER A 295 -7.37 4.54 12.46
CA SER A 295 -6.49 5.70 12.62
C SER A 295 -7.19 7.04 12.80
N GLY A 296 -8.51 7.08 13.02
CA GLY A 296 -9.14 8.35 13.35
C GLY A 296 -10.64 8.46 13.17
N HIS A 297 -11.25 7.69 12.29
CA HIS A 297 -12.71 7.71 12.13
C HIS A 297 -13.40 7.23 13.43
N PRO A 298 -14.45 7.93 13.94
CA PRO A 298 -15.03 7.63 15.24
C PRO A 298 -15.75 6.27 15.32
N ALA A 299 -16.25 5.74 14.21
CA ALA A 299 -16.81 4.39 14.18
C ALA A 299 -15.68 3.35 14.27
N ARG A 300 -15.96 2.29 15.04
CA ARG A 300 -15.11 1.09 15.13
C ARG A 300 -16.00 -0.10 14.92
N TYR A 301 -15.54 -1.06 14.10
CA TYR A 301 -16.38 -2.19 13.71
C TYR A 301 -16.00 -3.43 14.51
N TRP A 302 -16.96 -4.32 14.64
CA TRP A 302 -16.81 -5.59 15.36
C TRP A 302 -16.56 -6.73 14.36
N LEU A 303 -16.05 -7.84 14.88
CA LEU A 303 -15.93 -9.10 14.16
C LEU A 303 -17.33 -9.61 13.81
N VAL A 304 -17.56 -9.89 12.53
CA VAL A 304 -18.85 -10.38 12.01
C VAL A 304 -18.75 -11.82 11.53
N ASP A 305 -17.77 -12.12 10.67
CA ASP A 305 -17.57 -13.45 10.09
C ASP A 305 -16.04 -13.73 10.01
N GLU A 306 -15.57 -14.54 10.96
CA GLU A 306 -14.14 -14.81 11.09
C GLU A 306 -13.59 -15.53 9.87
N VAL A 307 -12.62 -14.92 9.20
CA VAL A 307 -11.93 -15.48 8.04
C VAL A 307 -10.91 -16.51 8.49
N ASP A 308 -10.88 -17.67 7.82
CA ASP A 308 -9.83 -18.67 8.01
C ASP A 308 -8.47 -18.01 7.75
N GLY A 309 -7.55 -18.11 8.72
CA GLY A 309 -6.25 -17.44 8.66
C GLY A 309 -6.15 -16.19 9.51
N SER A 310 -7.26 -15.67 10.09
CA SER A 310 -7.23 -14.61 11.09
C SER A 310 -6.38 -15.02 12.30
N GLN A 311 -5.42 -14.17 12.68
CA GLN A 311 -4.50 -14.42 13.79
C GLN A 311 -4.79 -13.53 14.98
N ILE A 312 -5.24 -12.33 14.75
CA ILE A 312 -5.65 -11.35 15.74
C ILE A 312 -6.64 -10.37 15.13
N PHE A 313 -7.68 -10.04 15.89
CA PHE A 313 -8.66 -9.00 15.59
C PHE A 313 -8.76 -8.05 16.78
N PHE A 314 -8.71 -6.75 16.55
CA PHE A 314 -8.77 -5.72 17.59
C PHE A 314 -9.61 -4.53 17.13
N ASN A 315 -10.45 -4.00 18.04
CA ASN A 315 -11.30 -2.83 17.79
C ASN A 315 -11.54 -1.99 19.06
N GLN A 316 -10.73 -2.16 20.11
CA GLN A 316 -11.01 -1.56 21.42
C GLN A 316 -10.59 -0.10 21.50
N ASP A 317 -9.56 0.33 20.73
CA ASP A 317 -9.08 1.71 20.68
C ASP A 317 -8.53 2.05 19.30
N TYR A 318 -8.26 3.33 19.06
CA TYR A 318 -7.63 3.85 17.86
C TYR A 318 -6.11 3.65 17.92
N GLY A 319 -5.48 3.54 16.76
CA GLY A 319 -4.06 3.36 16.68
C GLY A 319 -3.54 3.45 15.24
N ALA A 320 -2.25 3.15 15.09
CA ALA A 320 -1.57 3.09 13.82
C ALA A 320 -0.53 1.96 13.83
N MET A 321 -0.05 1.57 12.66
CA MET A 321 1.01 0.60 12.55
C MET A 321 2.36 1.30 12.35
N LEU A 322 3.33 0.95 13.17
CA LEU A 322 4.74 1.28 12.99
C LEU A 322 5.44 0.11 12.31
N VAL A 323 6.21 0.40 11.25
CA VAL A 323 7.02 -0.60 10.57
C VAL A 323 8.49 -0.15 10.55
N GLU A 324 9.38 -1.05 10.94
CA GLU A 324 10.82 -0.89 10.81
C GLU A 324 11.36 -1.96 9.86
N ALA A 325 12.15 -1.57 8.86
CA ALA A 325 12.63 -2.50 7.85
C ALA A 325 14.10 -2.33 7.52
N THR A 326 14.76 -3.47 7.34
CA THR A 326 16.10 -3.66 6.77
C THR A 326 16.01 -4.54 5.53
N GLU A 327 17.12 -4.83 4.87
CA GLU A 327 17.15 -5.76 3.74
C GLU A 327 16.73 -7.19 4.12
N THR A 328 16.85 -7.58 5.40
CA THR A 328 16.63 -8.95 5.88
C THR A 328 15.45 -9.13 6.80
N GLU A 329 14.88 -8.05 7.34
CA GLU A 329 13.77 -8.11 8.29
C GLU A 329 12.82 -6.92 8.12
N MET A 330 11.51 -7.18 8.17
CA MET A 330 10.47 -6.17 8.45
C MET A 330 9.78 -6.50 9.77
N PHE A 331 9.67 -5.51 10.64
CA PHE A 331 9.01 -5.62 11.94
C PHE A 331 7.81 -4.69 12.01
N PHE A 332 6.64 -5.27 12.18
CA PHE A 332 5.34 -4.58 12.23
C PHE A 332 4.84 -4.52 13.67
N GLN A 333 4.32 -3.38 14.08
CA GLN A 333 3.72 -3.18 15.41
C GLN A 333 2.45 -2.35 15.27
N PHE A 334 1.29 -2.90 15.66
CA PHE A 334 0.10 -2.08 15.81
C PHE A 334 0.05 -1.53 17.23
N ILE A 335 0.02 -0.20 17.34
CA ILE A 335 0.15 0.53 18.60
C ILE A 335 -1.06 1.45 18.77
N THR A 336 -1.75 1.36 19.91
CA THR A 336 -2.87 2.24 20.22
C THR A 336 -2.40 3.66 20.52
N ARG A 337 -3.30 4.64 20.41
CA ARG A 337 -3.01 6.04 20.81
C ARG A 337 -2.59 6.17 22.28
N ALA A 338 -2.92 5.19 23.12
CA ALA A 338 -2.44 5.13 24.51
C ALA A 338 -1.01 4.57 24.66
N GLY A 339 -0.38 4.13 23.56
CA GLY A 339 0.96 3.53 23.55
C GLY A 339 0.97 2.04 23.87
N GLU A 340 -0.17 1.37 23.88
CA GLU A 340 -0.26 -0.09 24.05
C GLU A 340 0.08 -0.79 22.73
N VAL A 341 1.01 -1.74 22.76
CA VAL A 341 1.32 -2.62 21.61
C VAL A 341 0.34 -3.78 21.62
N VAL A 342 -0.57 -3.77 20.64
CA VAL A 342 -1.62 -4.79 20.51
C VAL A 342 -1.11 -6.03 19.81
N ASP A 343 -0.30 -5.84 18.77
CA ASP A 343 0.23 -6.94 17.96
C ASP A 343 1.64 -6.61 17.48
N THR A 344 2.43 -7.66 17.27
CA THR A 344 3.74 -7.59 16.62
C THR A 344 3.90 -8.74 15.64
N TYR A 345 4.50 -8.46 14.49
CA TYR A 345 4.81 -9.47 13.49
C TYR A 345 6.18 -9.24 12.87
N ARG A 346 6.92 -10.32 12.61
CA ARG A 346 8.22 -10.27 11.94
C ARG A 346 8.18 -11.05 10.65
N LEU A 347 8.62 -10.41 9.59
CA LEU A 347 8.86 -11.04 8.30
C LEU A 347 10.36 -11.03 8.06
N SER A 348 10.95 -12.19 7.81
CA SER A 348 12.39 -12.35 7.61
C SER A 348 12.66 -12.94 6.24
N GLN A 349 13.70 -12.47 5.56
CA GLN A 349 14.21 -13.11 4.36
C GLN A 349 14.78 -14.49 4.74
N PRO A 350 14.63 -15.49 3.86
CA PRO A 350 15.14 -16.85 4.11
C PRO A 350 16.68 -16.92 4.20
#